data_a4b4dc5a13a1db37176a85d7fc3ed1f5
#
_entry.id   a4b4dc5a13a1db37176a85d7fc3ed1f5
#
_cell.length_a   1.000
_cell.length_b   1.000
_cell.length_c   1.000
_cell.angle_alpha   90.00
_cell.angle_beta   90.00
_cell.angle_gamma   90.00
#
_symmetry.space_group_name_H-M   'P 1'
#
loop_
_entity.id
_entity.type
_entity.pdbx_description
1 polymer ?
#
loop_
_entity_poly.entity_id
_entity_poly.type
_entity_poly.pdbx_seq_one_letter_code
_entity_poly.pdbx_strand_id
1 'polypeptide(L)'
;MGKARGKLWTGPEEAERLVPRRLPRPCLRLIHQWTEGAVAYKAELYDHIVGDILSPTPALLATAPQLSAVWWSDLRTALGRLSPVRTDRVAVRQAYLDRAMPKYLAFLGGTVPTTPSAWSTAHGDLHWANLTGPGLGILDWEGWGIAPAGYDAALLHAYSLGVPKAAEHVRRELATDLDSEHGRFAELVVITELLQSAERGDNSDLVPALRQRAKEVLPQV
;
A
#
# COMPACT_ATOMS: atom_id res chain seq x y z
N MET A 1 0.97 -19.86 -22.14
CA MET A 1 -0.39 -19.94 -21.53
C MET A 1 -0.30 -19.83 -20.00
N GLY A 2 0.13 -18.74 -19.44
CA GLY A 2 0.56 -18.78 -18.03
C GLY A 2 0.19 -17.61 -17.13
N LYS A 3 -0.43 -16.54 -17.58
CA LYS A 3 -0.62 -15.36 -16.73
C LYS A 3 -2.05 -14.84 -16.53
N ALA A 4 -3.03 -15.38 -17.24
CA ALA A 4 -4.44 -15.02 -17.08
C ALA A 4 -5.08 -15.47 -15.74
N ARG A 5 -4.30 -16.00 -14.80
CA ARG A 5 -4.73 -16.44 -13.47
C ARG A 5 -3.78 -15.99 -12.36
N GLY A 6 -3.00 -14.95 -12.60
CA GLY A 6 -2.09 -14.38 -11.59
C GLY A 6 -2.85 -13.63 -10.49
N LYS A 7 -2.16 -13.37 -9.38
CA LYS A 7 -2.70 -12.63 -8.21
C LYS A 7 -3.42 -11.34 -8.61
N LEU A 8 -2.82 -10.49 -9.45
CA LEU A 8 -3.41 -9.23 -9.88
C LEU A 8 -4.67 -9.45 -10.73
N TRP A 9 -4.68 -10.48 -11.58
CA TRP A 9 -5.83 -10.81 -12.43
C TRP A 9 -7.09 -11.16 -11.64
N THR A 10 -6.96 -11.85 -10.51
CA THR A 10 -8.10 -12.27 -9.68
C THR A 10 -8.42 -11.29 -8.55
N GLY A 11 -7.57 -10.30 -8.32
CA GLY A 11 -7.69 -9.37 -7.19
C GLY A 11 -9.03 -8.68 -7.07
N PRO A 12 -9.52 -8.03 -8.12
CA PRO A 12 -10.79 -7.31 -8.09
C PRO A 12 -12.00 -8.19 -7.78
N GLU A 13 -12.07 -9.39 -8.36
CA GLU A 13 -13.17 -10.35 -8.11
C GLU A 13 -13.17 -10.83 -6.66
N GLU A 14 -11.98 -11.17 -6.16
CA GLU A 14 -11.83 -11.60 -4.77
C GLU A 14 -12.09 -10.45 -3.79
N ALA A 15 -11.72 -9.21 -4.14
CA ALA A 15 -12.06 -8.03 -3.34
C ALA A 15 -13.58 -7.82 -3.29
N GLU A 16 -14.31 -7.95 -4.40
CA GLU A 16 -15.77 -7.82 -4.42
C GLU A 16 -16.44 -8.89 -3.53
N ARG A 17 -15.87 -10.09 -3.47
CA ARG A 17 -16.42 -11.21 -2.70
C ARG A 17 -16.12 -11.11 -1.20
N LEU A 18 -14.91 -10.67 -0.80
CA LEU A 18 -14.40 -10.82 0.56
C LEU A 18 -14.25 -9.49 1.32
N VAL A 19 -13.91 -8.40 0.62
CA VAL A 19 -13.73 -7.10 1.26
C VAL A 19 -15.09 -6.50 1.58
N PRO A 20 -15.33 -6.05 2.84
CA PRO A 20 -16.63 -5.54 3.25
C PRO A 20 -17.12 -4.39 2.35
N ARG A 21 -18.38 -4.46 1.91
CA ARG A 21 -19.01 -3.42 1.06
C ARG A 21 -19.09 -2.03 1.71
N ARG A 22 -18.89 -1.96 3.03
CA ARG A 22 -18.86 -0.69 3.77
C ARG A 22 -17.53 0.04 3.68
N LEU A 23 -16.51 -0.57 3.06
CA LEU A 23 -15.29 0.17 2.73
C LEU A 23 -15.58 1.12 1.55
N PRO A 24 -14.98 2.32 1.57
CA PRO A 24 -15.16 3.31 0.50
C PRO A 24 -14.38 2.89 -0.74
N ARG A 25 -14.93 1.96 -1.50
CA ARG A 25 -14.34 1.42 -2.73
C ARG A 25 -15.38 1.32 -3.84
N PRO A 26 -14.96 1.36 -5.12
CA PRO A 26 -15.87 1.09 -6.22
C PRO A 26 -16.35 -0.36 -6.17
N CYS A 27 -17.65 -0.59 -6.36
CA CYS A 27 -18.17 -1.94 -6.51
C CYS A 27 -17.94 -2.44 -7.93
N LEU A 28 -17.39 -3.65 -8.05
CA LEU A 28 -17.24 -4.32 -9.34
C LEU A 28 -18.60 -4.82 -9.83
N ARG A 29 -19.03 -4.36 -11.02
CA ARG A 29 -20.35 -4.65 -11.60
C ARG A 29 -20.33 -5.72 -12.66
N LEU A 30 -19.28 -5.72 -13.49
CA LEU A 30 -19.16 -6.64 -14.61
C LEU A 30 -17.68 -6.92 -14.88
N ILE A 31 -17.41 -8.14 -15.27
CA ILE A 31 -16.14 -8.55 -15.85
C ILE A 31 -16.41 -9.18 -17.20
N HIS A 32 -15.65 -8.76 -18.20
CA HIS A 32 -15.59 -9.39 -19.50
C HIS A 32 -14.16 -9.85 -19.79
N GLN A 33 -13.99 -11.13 -20.13
CA GLN A 33 -12.68 -11.72 -20.42
C GLN A 33 -12.70 -12.32 -21.82
N TRP A 34 -11.64 -12.09 -22.58
CA TRP A 34 -11.47 -12.69 -23.91
C TRP A 34 -10.00 -12.94 -24.21
N THR A 35 -9.73 -13.63 -25.29
CA THR A 35 -8.37 -13.91 -25.76
C THR A 35 -8.26 -13.57 -27.23
N GLU A 36 -7.12 -12.96 -27.60
CA GLU A 36 -6.75 -12.74 -28.99
C GLU A 36 -5.35 -13.31 -29.19
N GLY A 37 -5.27 -14.40 -29.99
CA GLY A 37 -4.03 -15.15 -30.14
C GLY A 37 -3.54 -15.71 -28.81
N ALA A 38 -2.35 -15.30 -28.37
CA ALA A 38 -1.73 -15.72 -27.11
C ALA A 38 -1.96 -14.71 -25.95
N VAL A 39 -2.68 -13.62 -26.20
CA VAL A 39 -2.91 -12.56 -25.23
C VAL A 39 -4.30 -12.69 -24.63
N ALA A 40 -4.38 -12.67 -23.30
CA ALA A 40 -5.64 -12.63 -22.56
C ALA A 40 -5.93 -11.18 -22.12
N TYR A 41 -7.18 -10.79 -22.27
CA TYR A 41 -7.69 -9.48 -21.90
C TYR A 41 -8.79 -9.62 -20.85
N LYS A 42 -8.89 -8.61 -19.97
CA LYS A 42 -9.98 -8.48 -19.01
C LYS A 42 -10.43 -7.01 -18.97
N ALA A 43 -11.70 -6.77 -19.15
CA ALA A 43 -12.35 -5.50 -18.91
C ALA A 43 -13.19 -5.59 -17.62
N GLU A 44 -13.12 -4.56 -16.80
CA GLU A 44 -13.84 -4.45 -15.55
C GLU A 44 -14.67 -3.19 -15.54
N LEU A 45 -15.94 -3.33 -15.16
CA LEU A 45 -16.86 -2.21 -14.98
C LEU A 45 -17.12 -2.02 -13.49
N TYR A 46 -16.90 -0.81 -13.01
CA TYR A 46 -17.10 -0.42 -11.62
C TYR A 46 -18.15 0.68 -11.48
N ASP A 47 -18.71 0.81 -10.28
CA ASP A 47 -19.41 2.03 -9.90
C ASP A 47 -18.47 3.22 -9.95
N HIS A 48 -18.99 4.35 -10.41
CA HIS A 48 -18.26 5.60 -10.37
C HIS A 48 -18.14 6.09 -8.92
N ILE A 49 -16.90 6.34 -8.46
CA ILE A 49 -16.65 7.04 -7.19
C ILE A 49 -16.65 8.55 -7.46
N VAL A 50 -17.44 9.26 -6.64
CA VAL A 50 -17.48 10.73 -6.70
C VAL A 50 -16.25 11.29 -5.99
N GLY A 51 -15.46 12.08 -6.72
CA GLY A 51 -14.24 12.73 -6.21
C GLY A 51 -13.09 12.62 -7.21
N ASP A 52 -12.08 13.43 -6.98
CA ASP A 52 -10.86 13.46 -7.78
C ASP A 52 -9.76 12.65 -7.11
N ILE A 53 -8.88 12.03 -7.89
CA ILE A 53 -7.67 11.40 -7.36
C ILE A 53 -6.79 12.46 -6.68
N LEU A 54 -6.20 12.12 -5.53
CA LEU A 54 -5.42 13.06 -4.74
C LEU A 54 -4.04 13.37 -5.34
N SER A 55 -3.53 12.49 -6.18
CA SER A 55 -2.26 12.69 -6.90
C SER A 55 -2.29 11.92 -8.23
N PRO A 56 -1.70 12.46 -9.30
CA PRO A 56 -1.53 11.73 -10.55
C PRO A 56 -0.46 10.63 -10.46
N THR A 57 0.32 10.61 -9.39
CA THR A 57 1.41 9.65 -9.13
C THR A 57 1.31 9.09 -7.71
N PRO A 58 1.89 7.89 -7.44
CA PRO A 58 1.91 7.30 -6.11
C PRO A 58 2.45 8.26 -5.03
N ALA A 59 3.59 8.91 -5.29
CA ALA A 59 4.19 9.89 -4.40
C ALA A 59 3.57 11.28 -4.58
N LEU A 60 3.52 12.05 -3.50
CA LEU A 60 3.24 13.48 -3.57
C LEU A 60 4.46 14.22 -4.14
N LEU A 61 4.21 15.11 -5.10
CA LEU A 61 5.29 15.83 -5.80
C LEU A 61 5.54 17.25 -5.27
N ALA A 62 4.53 17.92 -4.75
CA ALA A 62 4.65 19.35 -4.42
C ALA A 62 3.98 19.77 -3.10
N THR A 63 2.72 19.42 -2.89
CA THR A 63 1.93 19.91 -1.76
C THR A 63 1.16 18.81 -1.06
N ALA A 64 0.94 18.96 0.25
CA ALA A 64 0.04 18.11 1.00
C ALA A 64 -1.41 18.37 0.58
N PRO A 65 -2.21 17.33 0.29
CA PRO A 65 -3.64 17.49 0.03
C PRO A 65 -4.36 18.04 1.26
N GLN A 66 -5.30 18.96 1.05
CA GLN A 66 -6.12 19.52 2.13
C GLN A 66 -7.31 18.59 2.38
N LEU A 67 -7.19 17.72 3.38
CA LEU A 67 -8.18 16.69 3.71
C LEU A 67 -8.82 17.00 5.07
N SER A 68 -10.12 16.75 5.18
CA SER A 68 -10.87 16.97 6.41
C SER A 68 -10.56 15.93 7.48
N ALA A 69 -10.84 16.25 8.74
CA ALA A 69 -10.75 15.27 9.83
C ALA A 69 -11.68 14.06 9.63
N VAL A 70 -12.81 14.25 8.94
CA VAL A 70 -13.74 13.17 8.56
C VAL A 70 -13.05 12.22 7.58
N TRP A 71 -12.38 12.73 6.56
CA TRP A 71 -11.66 11.92 5.59
C TRP A 71 -10.61 11.01 6.27
N TRP A 72 -9.83 11.56 7.19
CA TRP A 72 -8.83 10.79 7.95
C TRP A 72 -9.47 9.76 8.87
N SER A 73 -10.59 10.10 9.51
CA SER A 73 -11.37 9.17 10.32
C SER A 73 -11.91 8.00 9.48
N ASP A 74 -12.40 8.30 8.27
CA ASP A 74 -12.89 7.30 7.33
C ASP A 74 -11.76 6.38 6.86
N LEU A 75 -10.57 6.92 6.58
CA LEU A 75 -9.40 6.11 6.21
C LEU A 75 -9.01 5.16 7.34
N ARG A 76 -8.85 5.66 8.57
CA ARG A 76 -8.56 4.80 9.74
C ARG A 76 -9.61 3.70 9.91
N THR A 77 -10.87 4.07 9.78
CA THR A 77 -11.98 3.12 9.88
C THR A 77 -11.92 2.07 8.77
N ALA A 78 -11.60 2.46 7.55
CA ALA A 78 -11.47 1.55 6.41
C ALA A 78 -10.32 0.55 6.65
N LEU A 79 -9.13 1.03 7.04
CA LEU A 79 -7.98 0.17 7.34
C LEU A 79 -8.28 -0.79 8.49
N GLY A 80 -8.90 -0.29 9.57
CA GLY A 80 -9.31 -1.13 10.71
C GLY A 80 -10.36 -2.19 10.37
N ARG A 81 -11.20 -1.95 9.36
CA ARG A 81 -12.17 -2.96 8.85
C ARG A 81 -11.53 -3.94 7.87
N LEU A 82 -10.50 -3.53 7.15
CA LEU A 82 -9.79 -4.38 6.21
C LEU A 82 -8.87 -5.36 6.92
N SER A 83 -8.13 -4.89 7.92
CA SER A 83 -7.12 -5.66 8.65
C SER A 83 -7.58 -7.07 9.12
N PRO A 84 -8.80 -7.29 9.67
CA PRO A 84 -9.25 -8.60 10.12
C PRO A 84 -9.87 -9.48 9.01
N VAL A 85 -9.94 -9.03 7.77
CA VAL A 85 -10.52 -9.80 6.67
C VAL A 85 -9.68 -11.06 6.44
N ARG A 86 -10.32 -12.23 6.45
CA ARG A 86 -9.63 -13.50 6.21
C ARG A 86 -9.50 -13.77 4.71
N THR A 87 -8.29 -14.08 4.28
CA THR A 87 -7.98 -14.39 2.87
C THR A 87 -6.71 -15.23 2.77
N ASP A 88 -6.61 -16.02 1.71
CA ASP A 88 -5.38 -16.73 1.33
C ASP A 88 -4.54 -15.91 0.33
N ARG A 89 -5.02 -14.73 -0.06
CA ARG A 89 -4.26 -13.83 -0.94
C ARG A 89 -3.08 -13.25 -0.16
N VAL A 90 -1.94 -13.17 -0.82
CA VAL A 90 -0.70 -12.68 -0.20
C VAL A 90 -0.24 -11.42 -0.92
N ALA A 91 -0.22 -10.28 -0.24
CA ALA A 91 0.36 -9.04 -0.75
C ALA A 91 1.89 -9.07 -0.64
N VAL A 92 2.41 -9.41 0.53
CA VAL A 92 3.84 -9.49 0.80
C VAL A 92 4.20 -10.90 1.29
N ARG A 93 5.27 -11.50 0.75
CA ARG A 93 5.71 -12.86 1.09
C ARG A 93 6.90 -12.84 2.03
N GLN A 94 6.93 -13.72 3.03
CA GLN A 94 8.08 -13.89 3.91
C GLN A 94 9.38 -14.13 3.14
N ALA A 95 9.38 -15.03 2.16
CA ALA A 95 10.56 -15.32 1.35
C ALA A 95 11.09 -14.09 0.55
N TYR A 96 10.24 -13.10 0.29
CA TYR A 96 10.67 -11.82 -0.28
C TYR A 96 11.40 -11.00 0.79
N LEU A 97 10.86 -10.89 2.00
CA LEU A 97 11.46 -10.15 3.11
C LEU A 97 12.84 -10.69 3.45
N ASP A 98 12.97 -12.03 3.57
CA ASP A 98 14.24 -12.70 3.90
C ASP A 98 15.35 -12.41 2.89
N ARG A 99 14.97 -12.25 1.63
CA ARG A 99 15.93 -11.96 0.54
C ARG A 99 16.20 -10.47 0.38
N ALA A 100 15.16 -9.64 0.45
CA ALA A 100 15.22 -8.25 0.02
C ALA A 100 15.69 -7.31 1.14
N MET A 101 15.17 -7.46 2.36
CA MET A 101 15.51 -6.56 3.48
C MET A 101 17.01 -6.51 3.77
N PRO A 102 17.73 -7.65 3.90
CA PRO A 102 19.18 -7.61 4.12
C PRO A 102 19.95 -6.90 2.99
N LYS A 103 19.48 -7.04 1.74
CA LYS A 103 20.10 -6.40 0.58
C LYS A 103 19.90 -4.88 0.61
N TYR A 104 18.64 -4.45 0.67
CA TYR A 104 18.28 -3.04 0.48
C TYR A 104 18.48 -2.18 1.73
N LEU A 105 18.56 -2.80 2.91
CA LEU A 105 18.84 -2.13 4.18
C LEU A 105 20.29 -2.31 4.68
N ALA A 106 21.16 -2.92 3.87
CA ALA A 106 22.59 -3.13 4.21
C ALA A 106 23.33 -1.86 4.65
N PHE A 107 22.90 -0.68 4.17
CA PHE A 107 23.48 0.61 4.53
C PHE A 107 23.25 1.02 6.00
N LEU A 108 22.36 0.33 6.72
CA LEU A 108 22.10 0.59 8.15
C LEU A 108 23.17 -0.01 9.04
N GLY A 109 23.91 -1.03 8.54
CA GLY A 109 24.85 -1.82 9.35
C GLY A 109 24.11 -2.78 10.30
N GLY A 110 24.75 -3.89 10.63
CA GLY A 110 24.15 -4.89 11.53
C GLY A 110 23.09 -5.77 10.88
N THR A 111 22.38 -6.53 11.73
CA THR A 111 21.33 -7.46 11.31
C THR A 111 19.98 -6.76 11.35
N VAL A 112 19.23 -6.81 10.25
CA VAL A 112 17.86 -6.31 10.16
C VAL A 112 16.90 -7.50 10.33
N PRO A 113 15.90 -7.42 11.24
CA PRO A 113 14.89 -8.46 11.36
C PRO A 113 14.08 -8.56 10.06
N THR A 114 13.77 -9.78 9.62
CA THR A 114 12.99 -10.03 8.39
C THR A 114 11.63 -10.65 8.65
N THR A 115 11.37 -11.06 9.89
CA THR A 115 10.12 -11.72 10.28
C THR A 115 9.22 -10.75 11.05
N PRO A 116 8.03 -10.42 10.52
CA PRO A 116 7.09 -9.57 11.24
C PRO A 116 6.47 -10.33 12.42
N SER A 117 6.18 -9.63 13.50
CA SER A 117 5.49 -10.18 14.67
C SER A 117 3.99 -10.39 14.43
N ALA A 118 3.41 -9.73 13.43
CA ALA A 118 2.01 -9.89 13.03
C ALA A 118 1.80 -9.68 11.53
N TRP A 119 0.82 -10.40 11.01
CA TRP A 119 0.31 -10.29 9.64
C TRP A 119 -1.15 -9.86 9.67
N SER A 120 -1.56 -9.03 8.73
CA SER A 120 -2.95 -8.61 8.56
C SER A 120 -3.29 -8.45 7.09
N THR A 121 -4.56 -8.34 6.77
CA THR A 121 -4.99 -8.02 5.42
C THR A 121 -4.79 -6.53 5.16
N ALA A 122 -4.18 -6.23 4.03
CA ALA A 122 -3.87 -4.89 3.56
C ALA A 122 -4.42 -4.67 2.14
N HIS A 123 -4.62 -3.42 1.76
CA HIS A 123 -4.85 -3.03 0.36
C HIS A 123 -3.65 -3.42 -0.51
N GLY A 124 -2.45 -3.25 0.03
CA GLY A 124 -1.20 -3.69 -0.58
C GLY A 124 -0.64 -2.74 -1.65
N ASP A 125 -1.39 -1.65 -1.96
CA ASP A 125 -0.97 -0.59 -2.87
C ASP A 125 -1.62 0.76 -2.48
N LEU A 126 -1.65 1.07 -1.18
CA LEU A 126 -2.27 2.28 -0.66
C LEU A 126 -1.35 3.50 -0.83
N HIS A 127 -1.54 4.22 -1.91
CA HIS A 127 -0.80 5.44 -2.22
C HIS A 127 -1.73 6.56 -2.73
N TRP A 128 -1.20 7.77 -2.90
CA TRP A 128 -2.00 8.96 -3.19
C TRP A 128 -2.77 8.91 -4.51
N ALA A 129 -2.27 8.19 -5.52
CA ALA A 129 -3.00 8.00 -6.78
C ALA A 129 -4.17 6.99 -6.68
N ASN A 130 -4.23 6.20 -5.60
CA ASN A 130 -5.31 5.26 -5.32
C ASN A 130 -6.33 5.80 -4.29
N LEU A 131 -6.24 7.08 -3.95
CA LEU A 131 -7.12 7.74 -3.00
C LEU A 131 -7.84 8.93 -3.63
N THR A 132 -9.10 9.15 -3.25
CA THR A 132 -9.90 10.29 -3.74
C THR A 132 -10.23 11.28 -2.64
N GLY A 133 -10.54 12.52 -3.05
CA GLY A 133 -11.06 13.61 -2.23
C GLY A 133 -12.16 14.39 -2.96
N PRO A 134 -13.01 15.19 -2.25
CA PRO A 134 -13.05 15.40 -0.80
C PRO A 134 -13.64 14.21 0.00
N GLY A 135 -14.41 13.33 -0.62
CA GLY A 135 -14.87 12.07 -0.05
C GLY A 135 -13.82 10.98 -0.26
N LEU A 136 -13.56 10.16 0.76
CA LEU A 136 -12.63 9.05 0.65
C LEU A 136 -13.15 7.99 -0.33
N GLY A 137 -12.34 7.65 -1.31
CA GLY A 137 -12.45 6.43 -2.13
C GLY A 137 -11.09 5.75 -2.16
N ILE A 138 -11.07 4.43 -2.07
CA ILE A 138 -9.87 3.60 -2.19
C ILE A 138 -10.00 2.79 -3.47
N LEU A 139 -9.11 3.06 -4.43
CA LEU A 139 -9.12 2.51 -5.78
C LEU A 139 -8.10 1.37 -5.90
N ASP A 140 -8.18 0.62 -7.00
CA ASP A 140 -7.17 -0.38 -7.43
C ASP A 140 -6.95 -1.54 -6.44
N TRP A 141 -7.94 -2.40 -6.32
CA TRP A 141 -7.95 -3.56 -5.43
C TRP A 141 -7.32 -4.83 -6.04
N GLU A 142 -6.40 -4.71 -6.97
CA GLU A 142 -5.78 -5.89 -7.58
C GLU A 142 -4.68 -6.52 -6.72
N GLY A 143 -3.95 -5.69 -5.96
CA GLY A 143 -2.79 -6.07 -5.15
C GLY A 143 -3.09 -6.60 -3.75
N TRP A 144 -4.31 -6.43 -3.23
CA TRP A 144 -4.68 -6.69 -1.86
C TRP A 144 -4.40 -8.12 -1.37
N GLY A 145 -4.20 -8.27 -0.07
CA GLY A 145 -3.92 -9.56 0.56
C GLY A 145 -3.17 -9.41 1.88
N ILE A 146 -2.64 -10.51 2.40
CA ILE A 146 -1.86 -10.55 3.63
C ILE A 146 -0.52 -9.83 3.44
N ALA A 147 -0.23 -8.92 4.37
CA ALA A 147 1.02 -8.17 4.50
C ALA A 147 1.40 -8.05 5.99
N PRO A 148 2.62 -7.62 6.34
CA PRO A 148 2.94 -7.23 7.71
C PRO A 148 1.94 -6.21 8.24
N ALA A 149 1.53 -6.35 9.50
CA ALA A 149 0.55 -5.42 10.10
C ALA A 149 1.08 -3.97 10.05
N GLY A 150 0.20 -3.01 9.70
CA GLY A 150 0.60 -1.61 9.50
C GLY A 150 1.10 -1.27 8.09
N TYR A 151 1.13 -2.23 7.15
CA TYR A 151 1.72 -2.05 5.82
C TYR A 151 1.11 -0.89 5.03
N ASP A 152 -0.21 -0.76 4.97
CA ASP A 152 -0.87 0.32 4.21
C ASP A 152 -0.57 1.71 4.79
N ALA A 153 -0.53 1.84 6.11
CA ALA A 153 -0.14 3.08 6.78
C ALA A 153 1.32 3.44 6.47
N ALA A 154 2.21 2.45 6.52
CA ALA A 154 3.62 2.61 6.18
C ALA A 154 3.82 3.01 4.71
N LEU A 155 3.04 2.42 3.79
CA LEU A 155 3.13 2.71 2.37
C LEU A 155 2.69 4.16 2.07
N LEU A 156 1.55 4.59 2.62
CA LEU A 156 1.08 5.97 2.47
C LEU A 156 2.07 6.97 3.08
N HIS A 157 2.65 6.67 4.24
CA HIS A 157 3.69 7.49 4.86
C HIS A 157 4.94 7.61 3.98
N ALA A 158 5.44 6.49 3.46
CA ALA A 158 6.63 6.47 2.62
C ALA A 158 6.46 7.30 1.33
N TYR A 159 5.32 7.20 0.67
CA TYR A 159 5.00 8.02 -0.50
C TYR A 159 4.74 9.50 -0.18
N SER A 160 4.66 9.85 1.09
CA SER A 160 4.54 11.24 1.56
C SER A 160 5.88 11.89 1.87
N LEU A 161 6.98 11.12 1.99
CA LEU A 161 8.28 11.60 2.48
C LEU A 161 8.90 12.70 1.62
N GLY A 162 8.53 12.79 0.34
CA GLY A 162 8.95 13.89 -0.55
C GLY A 162 8.35 15.25 -0.16
N VAL A 163 7.29 15.27 0.64
CA VAL A 163 6.60 16.49 1.12
C VAL A 163 6.51 16.46 2.64
N PRO A 164 7.49 17.04 3.38
CA PRO A 164 7.62 16.87 4.84
C PRO A 164 6.34 17.13 5.63
N LYS A 165 5.60 18.19 5.29
CA LYS A 165 4.30 18.51 5.94
C LYS A 165 3.24 17.44 5.72
N ALA A 166 3.26 16.76 4.56
CA ALA A 166 2.36 15.64 4.30
C ALA A 166 2.77 14.41 5.11
N ALA A 167 4.05 14.08 5.15
CA ALA A 167 4.58 12.96 5.94
C ALA A 167 4.28 13.13 7.44
N GLU A 168 4.51 14.32 8.00
CA GLU A 168 4.12 14.65 9.38
C GLU A 168 2.62 14.47 9.62
N HIS A 169 1.80 14.92 8.67
CA HIS A 169 0.35 14.81 8.79
C HIS A 169 -0.09 13.35 8.77
N VAL A 170 0.36 12.57 7.77
CA VAL A 170 0.09 11.12 7.68
C VAL A 170 0.51 10.42 8.96
N ARG A 171 1.74 10.71 9.45
CA ARG A 171 2.26 10.09 10.67
C ARG A 171 1.38 10.39 11.88
N ARG A 172 0.92 11.63 12.04
CA ARG A 172 0.02 12.03 13.14
C ARG A 172 -1.33 11.32 13.03
N GLU A 173 -1.93 11.28 11.84
CA GLU A 173 -3.25 10.69 11.63
C GLU A 173 -3.25 9.17 11.75
N LEU A 174 -2.14 8.51 11.39
CA LEU A 174 -1.98 7.05 11.44
C LEU A 174 -0.99 6.61 12.54
N ALA A 175 -0.82 7.43 13.59
CA ALA A 175 0.13 7.17 14.68
C ALA A 175 -0.11 5.82 15.37
N THR A 176 -1.36 5.41 15.56
CA THR A 176 -1.72 4.13 16.17
C THR A 176 -1.08 2.95 15.44
N ASP A 177 -1.04 3.01 14.11
CA ASP A 177 -0.39 1.97 13.29
C ASP A 177 1.13 2.18 13.26
N LEU A 178 1.59 3.38 12.87
CA LEU A 178 3.00 3.67 12.58
C LEU A 178 3.90 3.66 13.83
N ASP A 179 3.39 4.04 15.00
CA ASP A 179 4.16 4.07 16.26
C ASP A 179 4.14 2.72 16.99
N SER A 180 3.41 1.74 16.47
CA SER A 180 3.45 0.37 16.96
C SER A 180 4.73 -0.35 16.55
N GLU A 181 5.09 -1.43 17.24
CA GLU A 181 6.18 -2.32 16.81
C GLU A 181 5.96 -2.86 15.39
N HIS A 182 4.71 -3.28 15.10
CA HIS A 182 4.34 -3.79 13.77
C HIS A 182 4.50 -2.74 12.69
N GLY A 183 4.05 -1.51 12.97
CA GLY A 183 4.13 -0.40 12.01
C GLY A 183 5.56 -0.01 11.69
N ARG A 184 6.44 0.04 12.68
CA ARG A 184 7.87 0.30 12.45
C ARG A 184 8.50 -0.79 11.59
N PHE A 185 8.18 -2.05 11.83
CA PHE A 185 8.62 -3.13 10.95
C PHE A 185 8.06 -2.98 9.53
N ALA A 186 6.78 -2.65 9.39
CA ALA A 186 6.14 -2.41 8.10
C ALA A 186 6.79 -1.24 7.34
N GLU A 187 7.22 -0.18 8.02
CA GLU A 187 7.98 0.91 7.40
C GLU A 187 9.30 0.39 6.78
N LEU A 188 10.05 -0.47 7.46
CA LEU A 188 11.27 -1.08 6.90
C LEU A 188 10.98 -1.96 5.69
N VAL A 189 9.86 -2.70 5.69
CA VAL A 189 9.41 -3.50 4.55
C VAL A 189 9.13 -2.61 3.35
N VAL A 190 8.31 -1.58 3.53
CA VAL A 190 7.95 -0.63 2.47
C VAL A 190 9.18 0.10 1.93
N ILE A 191 10.06 0.57 2.81
CA ILE A 191 11.32 1.20 2.40
C ILE A 191 12.14 0.25 1.54
N THR A 192 12.21 -1.04 1.89
CA THR A 192 12.89 -2.07 1.09
C THR A 192 12.30 -2.18 -0.31
N GLU A 193 10.98 -2.20 -0.44
CA GLU A 193 10.28 -2.30 -1.72
C GLU A 193 10.50 -1.07 -2.60
N LEU A 194 10.41 0.12 -2.00
CA LEU A 194 10.63 1.38 -2.73
C LEU A 194 12.09 1.58 -3.14
N LEU A 195 13.06 1.18 -2.32
CA LEU A 195 14.47 1.17 -2.70
C LEU A 195 14.74 0.17 -3.83
N GLN A 196 14.05 -0.99 -3.83
CA GLN A 196 14.13 -1.94 -4.94
C GLN A 196 13.52 -1.36 -6.23
N SER A 197 12.38 -0.65 -6.14
CA SER A 197 11.78 -0.03 -7.31
C SER A 197 12.66 1.09 -7.87
N ALA A 198 13.36 1.81 -7.00
CA ALA A 198 14.31 2.86 -7.39
C ALA A 198 15.48 2.33 -8.23
N GLU A 199 15.92 1.09 -8.03
CA GLU A 199 16.92 0.44 -8.92
C GLU A 199 16.42 0.30 -10.37
N ARG A 200 15.10 0.33 -10.60
CA ARG A 200 14.47 0.28 -11.92
C ARG A 200 14.11 1.66 -12.48
N GLY A 201 14.41 2.71 -11.73
CA GLY A 201 14.12 4.10 -12.08
C GLY A 201 12.84 4.68 -11.50
N ASP A 202 12.03 3.87 -10.78
CA ASP A 202 10.81 4.34 -10.12
C ASP A 202 11.16 4.98 -8.78
N ASN A 203 10.45 6.05 -8.39
CA ASN A 203 10.56 6.68 -7.07
C ASN A 203 11.99 7.09 -6.65
N SER A 204 12.90 7.32 -7.59
CA SER A 204 14.31 7.67 -7.32
C SER A 204 14.45 8.91 -6.43
N ASP A 205 13.55 9.86 -6.57
CA ASP A 205 13.55 11.12 -5.80
C ASP A 205 13.25 10.90 -4.31
N LEU A 206 12.60 9.78 -3.95
CA LEU A 206 12.33 9.42 -2.55
C LEU A 206 13.52 8.76 -1.84
N VAL A 207 14.52 8.26 -2.58
CA VAL A 207 15.62 7.46 -2.01
C VAL A 207 16.34 8.13 -0.82
N PRO A 208 16.68 9.44 -0.87
CA PRO A 208 17.32 10.10 0.28
C PRO A 208 16.43 10.08 1.53
N ALA A 209 15.14 10.39 1.37
CA ALA A 209 14.18 10.44 2.47
C ALA A 209 13.88 9.04 3.03
N LEU A 210 13.76 8.04 2.17
CA LEU A 210 13.58 6.63 2.56
C LEU A 210 14.77 6.12 3.40
N ARG A 211 15.99 6.40 2.96
CA ARG A 211 17.19 6.01 3.71
C ARG A 211 17.29 6.73 5.05
N GLN A 212 16.94 8.01 5.12
CA GLN A 212 16.91 8.75 6.36
C GLN A 212 15.88 8.14 7.31
N ARG A 213 14.67 7.86 6.82
CA ARG A 213 13.59 7.26 7.63
C ARG A 213 13.99 5.87 8.17
N ALA A 214 14.63 5.04 7.36
CA ALA A 214 15.09 3.73 7.81
C ALA A 214 16.05 3.81 9.01
N LYS A 215 16.95 4.81 9.03
CA LYS A 215 17.87 5.06 10.17
C LYS A 215 17.13 5.47 11.44
N GLU A 216 15.99 6.15 11.31
CA GLU A 216 15.17 6.58 12.45
C GLU A 216 14.34 5.43 13.03
N VAL A 217 13.92 4.51 12.17
CA VAL A 217 13.00 3.41 12.52
C VAL A 217 13.75 2.22 13.13
N LEU A 218 14.89 1.82 12.56
CA LEU A 218 15.60 0.60 12.97
C LEU A 218 15.94 0.52 14.46
N PRO A 219 16.42 1.58 15.13
CA PRO A 219 16.75 1.51 16.57
C PRO A 219 15.56 1.21 17.48
N GLN A 220 14.35 1.24 16.94
CA GLN A 220 13.08 1.06 17.67
C GLN A 220 12.38 -0.27 17.34
N VAL A 221 12.96 -1.07 16.44
CA VAL A 221 12.48 -2.41 16.01
C VAL A 221 13.23 -3.58 16.78
#